data_2e384d56886a15ed9cadd60298202842
#
_entry.id   2e384d56886a15ed9cadd60298202842
#
_cell.length_a   1.000
_cell.length_b   1.000
_cell.length_c   1.000
_cell.angle_alpha   90.00
_cell.angle_beta   90.00
_cell.angle_gamma   90.00
#
_symmetry.space_group_name_H-M   'P 1'
#
loop_
_entity.id
_entity.type
_entity.pdbx_description
1 polymer ?
#
loop_
_entity_poly.entity_id
_entity_poly.type
_entity_poly.pdbx_seq_one_letter_code
_entity_poly.pdbx_strand_id
1 'polypeptide(L)'
;TELAGENRVFSTILRGAGAYAHYIPSIVKYIPAKEEFLTAYTPYQAELSQGILQSIFEYQTMICELTGMDVSNASVYDGAPAAAAAAAMCRDRKRRVTLISGAAHPDVINTVRTYCYGTGDELRVIPAKDGKTDPDALRALLAAGDVSGVCIQQPNFFGQLEDAEALGEIIHAAGALYILSCNPIALGILKTPKECGADIAVGEGQPLGMPLGWGGPYLGFMAATSKHMRKLPGRIVGQTVDSHGERCFVLSLQAREQHIRREKASSNICSNEALCALTAGVYLSAMGPEGLAEAARQSMAKAHYLARGLAAIEGVTLRYSGEFFHEFVTDLPKQDEILAALEQADILGGLPLEGGILWCATEKVPREALDRTIAIVKEVLSK
;
A
#
# COMPACT_ATOMS: atom_id res chain seq x y z
N THR A 1 -11.73 -27.99 -16.28
CA THR A 1 -13.02 -27.26 -16.38
C THR A 1 -13.83 -27.34 -15.09
N GLU A 2 -13.85 -28.48 -14.39
CA GLU A 2 -14.55 -28.66 -13.13
C GLU A 2 -14.01 -27.69 -12.04
N LEU A 3 -12.70 -27.72 -11.78
CA LEU A 3 -12.04 -26.78 -10.84
C LEU A 3 -12.23 -25.30 -11.21
N ALA A 4 -12.21 -25.00 -12.51
CA ALA A 4 -12.46 -23.63 -12.96
C ALA A 4 -13.94 -23.20 -12.74
N GLY A 5 -14.87 -24.16 -12.75
CA GLY A 5 -16.29 -23.94 -12.46
C GLY A 5 -16.58 -23.66 -10.99
N GLU A 6 -15.68 -24.04 -10.08
CA GLU A 6 -15.77 -23.73 -8.64
C GLU A 6 -15.40 -22.28 -8.33
N ASN A 7 -14.71 -21.61 -9.26
CA ASN A 7 -14.34 -20.20 -9.10
C ASN A 7 -15.59 -19.31 -9.17
N ARG A 8 -15.74 -18.46 -8.18
CA ARG A 8 -16.86 -17.50 -8.10
C ARG A 8 -16.38 -16.08 -8.37
N VAL A 9 -16.99 -15.46 -9.36
CA VAL A 9 -16.75 -14.04 -9.70
C VAL A 9 -17.96 -13.25 -9.22
N PHE A 10 -17.74 -12.31 -8.29
CA PHE A 10 -18.80 -11.46 -7.75
C PHE A 10 -18.97 -10.21 -8.60
N SER A 11 -20.22 -9.81 -8.84
CA SER A 11 -20.55 -8.56 -9.53
C SER A 11 -20.24 -7.31 -8.67
N THR A 12 -20.33 -7.47 -7.34
CA THR A 12 -20.04 -6.41 -6.38
C THR A 12 -19.03 -6.91 -5.34
N ILE A 13 -17.99 -6.13 -5.11
CA ILE A 13 -16.95 -6.44 -4.13
C ILE A 13 -16.91 -5.30 -3.10
N LEU A 14 -17.23 -5.63 -1.85
CA LEU A 14 -17.19 -4.72 -0.69
C LEU A 14 -16.09 -5.14 0.31
N ARG A 15 -15.10 -5.86 -0.17
CA ARG A 15 -13.94 -6.33 0.60
C ARG A 15 -12.67 -5.69 0.02
N GLY A 16 -11.89 -5.08 0.90
CA GLY A 16 -10.58 -4.51 0.63
C GLY A 16 -9.51 -5.27 1.40
N ALA A 17 -9.09 -4.73 2.55
CA ALA A 17 -8.11 -5.33 3.44
C ALA A 17 -6.76 -5.58 2.74
N GLY A 18 -6.26 -4.56 2.02
CA GLY A 18 -4.94 -4.57 1.39
C GLY A 18 -4.94 -4.72 -0.13
N ALA A 19 -6.03 -5.22 -0.76
CA ALA A 19 -6.18 -5.27 -2.21
C ALA A 19 -7.54 -4.71 -2.62
N TYR A 20 -7.57 -3.88 -3.65
CA TYR A 20 -8.72 -3.04 -3.96
C TYR A 20 -9.10 -3.08 -5.43
N ALA A 21 -10.41 -3.23 -5.71
CA ALA A 21 -10.95 -3.25 -7.07
C ALA A 21 -11.23 -1.82 -7.55
N HIS A 22 -10.20 -1.11 -8.03
CA HIS A 22 -10.34 0.21 -8.64
C HIS A 22 -10.63 0.15 -10.14
N TYR A 23 -11.05 1.26 -10.72
CA TYR A 23 -11.23 1.40 -12.16
C TYR A 23 -9.87 1.32 -12.88
N ILE A 24 -9.82 0.52 -13.93
CA ILE A 24 -8.62 0.35 -14.75
C ILE A 24 -8.96 0.78 -16.18
N PRO A 25 -8.40 1.88 -16.70
CA PRO A 25 -8.55 2.27 -18.10
C PRO A 25 -8.10 1.16 -19.05
N SER A 26 -8.80 0.97 -20.18
CA SER A 26 -8.52 -0.12 -21.12
C SER A 26 -7.10 -0.08 -21.68
N ILE A 27 -6.52 1.12 -21.84
CA ILE A 27 -5.14 1.29 -22.30
C ILE A 27 -4.11 0.62 -21.39
N VAL A 28 -4.41 0.53 -20.09
CA VAL A 28 -3.52 -0.08 -19.07
C VAL A 28 -3.29 -1.58 -19.34
N LYS A 29 -4.28 -2.27 -19.91
CA LYS A 29 -4.10 -3.68 -20.34
C LYS A 29 -3.37 -3.79 -21.68
N TYR A 30 -3.55 -2.80 -22.54
CA TYR A 30 -3.02 -2.85 -23.91
C TYR A 30 -1.51 -2.59 -23.98
N ILE A 31 -1.02 -1.58 -23.27
CA ILE A 31 0.41 -1.21 -23.33
C ILE A 31 1.34 -2.28 -22.75
N PRO A 32 1.16 -2.78 -21.53
CA PRO A 32 2.03 -3.82 -20.99
C PRO A 32 1.98 -5.15 -21.74
N ALA A 33 0.90 -5.39 -22.50
CA ALA A 33 0.76 -6.61 -23.31
C ALA A 33 1.51 -6.56 -24.64
N LYS A 34 2.12 -5.42 -25.01
CA LYS A 34 2.96 -5.33 -26.20
C LYS A 34 4.23 -6.16 -26.03
N GLU A 35 4.63 -6.83 -27.11
CA GLU A 35 5.78 -7.74 -27.08
C GLU A 35 7.10 -7.06 -26.74
N GLU A 36 7.24 -5.75 -27.05
CA GLU A 36 8.43 -4.94 -26.69
C GLU A 36 8.66 -4.87 -25.18
N PHE A 37 7.57 -4.94 -24.38
CA PHE A 37 7.63 -4.96 -22.92
C PHE A 37 7.55 -6.37 -22.38
N LEU A 38 6.62 -7.19 -22.90
CA LEU A 38 6.26 -8.48 -22.33
C LEU A 38 7.42 -9.49 -22.42
N THR A 39 8.24 -9.41 -23.45
CA THR A 39 9.39 -10.31 -23.66
C THR A 39 10.66 -9.86 -22.93
N ALA A 40 10.70 -8.64 -22.39
CA ALA A 40 11.84 -8.15 -21.63
C ALA A 40 11.93 -8.84 -20.26
N TYR A 41 13.05 -9.51 -20.00
CA TYR A 41 13.27 -10.17 -18.70
C TYR A 41 13.83 -9.18 -17.67
N THR A 42 15.05 -8.69 -17.91
CA THR A 42 15.71 -7.76 -16.99
C THR A 42 16.61 -6.81 -17.77
N PRO A 43 16.51 -5.50 -17.55
CA PRO A 43 17.28 -4.50 -18.29
C PRO A 43 18.70 -4.34 -17.72
N TYR A 44 19.51 -5.40 -17.72
CA TYR A 44 20.88 -5.37 -17.21
C TYR A 44 21.85 -4.63 -18.14
N GLN A 45 21.62 -4.73 -19.45
CA GLN A 45 22.48 -4.14 -20.48
C GLN A 45 21.82 -2.87 -21.02
N ALA A 46 22.41 -1.73 -20.68
CA ALA A 46 21.90 -0.42 -21.10
C ALA A 46 21.86 -0.29 -22.62
N GLU A 47 22.80 -0.93 -23.34
CA GLU A 47 22.90 -0.91 -24.80
C GLU A 47 21.68 -1.53 -25.50
N LEU A 48 20.97 -2.44 -24.84
CA LEU A 48 19.84 -3.18 -25.42
C LEU A 48 18.48 -2.82 -24.78
N SER A 49 18.49 -2.18 -23.61
CA SER A 49 17.28 -2.05 -22.77
C SER A 49 16.86 -0.60 -22.55
N GLN A 50 17.21 0.33 -23.42
CA GLN A 50 16.95 1.76 -23.19
C GLN A 50 15.46 2.08 -22.99
N GLY A 51 14.55 1.48 -23.76
CA GLY A 51 13.12 1.71 -23.61
C GLY A 51 12.57 1.18 -22.26
N ILE A 52 13.03 0.01 -21.81
CA ILE A 52 12.63 -0.55 -20.50
C ILE A 52 13.23 0.27 -19.35
N LEU A 53 14.49 0.68 -19.45
CA LEU A 53 15.13 1.54 -18.45
C LEU A 53 14.43 2.89 -18.35
N GLN A 54 14.03 3.47 -19.49
CA GLN A 54 13.23 4.71 -19.51
C GLN A 54 11.89 4.51 -18.81
N SER A 55 11.16 3.44 -19.09
CA SER A 55 9.86 3.19 -18.44
C SER A 55 9.98 3.01 -16.93
N ILE A 56 11.06 2.39 -16.45
CA ILE A 56 11.36 2.29 -15.01
C ILE A 56 11.68 3.67 -14.43
N PHE A 57 12.47 4.48 -15.12
CA PHE A 57 12.79 5.84 -14.68
C PHE A 57 11.53 6.72 -14.60
N GLU A 58 10.63 6.60 -15.57
CA GLU A 58 9.34 7.30 -15.55
C GLU A 58 8.46 6.84 -14.38
N TYR A 59 8.37 5.53 -14.13
CA TYR A 59 7.68 5.01 -12.94
C TYR A 59 8.28 5.56 -11.64
N GLN A 60 9.62 5.55 -11.49
CA GLN A 60 10.30 6.10 -10.31
C GLN A 60 9.95 7.58 -10.11
N THR A 61 9.91 8.35 -11.19
CA THR A 61 9.53 9.77 -11.17
C THR A 61 8.09 9.94 -10.70
N MET A 62 7.15 9.15 -11.23
CA MET A 62 5.75 9.21 -10.83
C MET A 62 5.54 8.84 -9.35
N ILE A 63 6.28 7.86 -8.83
CA ILE A 63 6.24 7.53 -7.40
C ILE A 63 6.83 8.65 -6.56
N CYS A 64 7.90 9.31 -6.99
CA CYS A 64 8.43 10.48 -6.31
C CYS A 64 7.41 11.62 -6.27
N GLU A 65 6.77 11.95 -7.39
CA GLU A 65 5.72 12.98 -7.45
C GLU A 65 4.52 12.64 -6.56
N LEU A 66 4.06 11.38 -6.60
CA LEU A 66 2.91 10.92 -5.81
C LEU A 66 3.18 10.97 -4.30
N THR A 67 4.41 10.66 -3.87
CA THR A 67 4.79 10.59 -2.46
C THR A 67 5.45 11.86 -1.93
N GLY A 68 5.82 12.78 -2.83
CA GLY A 68 6.63 13.97 -2.53
C GLY A 68 8.10 13.64 -2.21
N MET A 69 8.53 12.38 -2.33
CA MET A 69 9.88 11.95 -1.98
C MET A 69 10.90 12.28 -3.08
N ASP A 70 12.19 12.30 -2.70
CA ASP A 70 13.26 12.73 -3.60
C ASP A 70 13.76 11.62 -4.52
N VAL A 71 13.62 10.35 -4.14
CA VAL A 71 14.11 9.20 -4.89
C VAL A 71 13.24 7.97 -4.67
N SER A 72 12.97 7.22 -5.74
CA SER A 72 12.29 5.92 -5.72
C SER A 72 13.19 4.85 -6.32
N ASN A 73 13.00 3.59 -5.90
CA ASN A 73 13.57 2.44 -6.60
C ASN A 73 12.65 1.95 -7.73
N ALA A 74 13.12 0.96 -8.48
CA ALA A 74 12.39 0.37 -9.60
C ALA A 74 11.18 -0.48 -9.18
N SER A 75 10.96 -0.74 -7.93
CA SER A 75 9.93 -1.46 -7.19
C SER A 75 10.49 -2.58 -6.31
N VAL A 76 9.63 -3.15 -5.49
CA VAL A 76 9.84 -4.38 -4.72
C VAL A 76 8.64 -5.31 -4.93
N TYR A 77 8.61 -6.49 -4.28
CA TYR A 77 7.62 -7.53 -4.56
C TYR A 77 6.17 -7.12 -4.28
N ASP A 78 5.92 -6.64 -3.07
CA ASP A 78 4.62 -6.08 -2.65
C ASP A 78 4.79 -5.14 -1.45
N GLY A 79 3.70 -4.59 -0.92
CA GLY A 79 3.73 -3.58 0.14
C GLY A 79 4.30 -4.07 1.47
N ALA A 80 4.11 -5.33 1.84
CA ALA A 80 4.60 -5.87 3.10
C ALA A 80 6.13 -6.04 3.12
N PRO A 81 6.79 -6.65 2.12
CA PRO A 81 8.24 -6.58 1.92
C PRO A 81 8.78 -5.16 1.79
N ALA A 82 8.03 -4.21 1.20
CA ALA A 82 8.45 -2.82 1.15
C ALA A 82 8.60 -2.22 2.56
N ALA A 83 7.61 -2.44 3.45
CA ALA A 83 7.67 -2.00 4.84
C ALA A 83 8.82 -2.69 5.60
N ALA A 84 9.04 -3.99 5.40
CA ALA A 84 10.13 -4.72 6.02
C ALA A 84 11.51 -4.24 5.54
N ALA A 85 11.67 -3.95 4.26
CA ALA A 85 12.89 -3.38 3.71
C ALA A 85 13.14 -1.96 4.22
N ALA A 86 12.09 -1.14 4.39
CA ALA A 86 12.19 0.19 5.00
C ALA A 86 12.65 0.11 6.46
N ALA A 87 12.13 -0.84 7.25
CA ALA A 87 12.59 -1.10 8.61
C ALA A 87 14.09 -1.45 8.63
N ALA A 88 14.55 -2.30 7.70
CA ALA A 88 15.96 -2.63 7.56
C ALA A 88 16.83 -1.43 7.18
N MET A 89 16.31 -0.46 6.40
CA MET A 89 17.02 0.78 6.07
C MET A 89 17.26 1.67 7.29
N CYS A 90 16.35 1.65 8.27
CA CYS A 90 16.40 2.52 9.45
C CYS A 90 17.49 2.12 10.43
N ARG A 91 17.76 0.83 10.57
CA ARG A 91 18.69 0.31 11.58
C ARG A 91 20.11 0.86 11.45
N ASP A 92 20.77 1.01 12.58
CA ASP A 92 22.18 1.34 12.71
C ASP A 92 22.88 0.38 13.71
N ARG A 93 24.13 0.67 14.06
CA ARG A 93 24.92 -0.19 14.96
C ARG A 93 24.39 -0.18 16.41
N LYS A 94 23.69 0.86 16.83
CA LYS A 94 23.24 1.08 18.21
C LYS A 94 21.74 0.86 18.38
N ARG A 95 20.96 1.18 17.33
CA ARG A 95 19.51 1.13 17.36
C ARG A 95 19.03 0.05 16.40
N ARG A 96 18.45 -1.01 16.93
CA ARG A 96 18.01 -2.20 16.20
C ARG A 96 16.57 -2.58 16.50
N VAL A 97 15.84 -1.71 17.17
CA VAL A 97 14.41 -1.87 17.42
C VAL A 97 13.63 -1.14 16.34
N THR A 98 12.68 -1.84 15.73
CA THR A 98 11.66 -1.26 14.86
C THR A 98 10.34 -1.21 15.63
N LEU A 99 9.65 -0.08 15.57
CA LEU A 99 8.26 0.01 16.01
C LEU A 99 7.33 -0.05 14.81
N ILE A 100 6.17 -0.69 14.99
CA ILE A 100 5.09 -0.69 13.99
C ILE A 100 3.76 -0.46 14.69
N SER A 101 2.88 0.33 14.07
CA SER A 101 1.52 0.53 14.59
C SER A 101 0.75 -0.78 14.65
N GLY A 102 0.05 -1.02 15.75
CA GLY A 102 -0.91 -2.12 15.90
C GLY A 102 -2.18 -1.94 15.05
N ALA A 103 -2.38 -0.73 14.50
CA ALA A 103 -3.42 -0.45 13.52
C ALA A 103 -2.95 -0.66 12.07
N ALA A 104 -1.72 -1.10 11.84
CA ALA A 104 -1.25 -1.50 10.51
C ALA A 104 -1.84 -2.88 10.12
N HIS A 105 -1.80 -3.18 8.81
CA HIS A 105 -2.27 -4.46 8.29
C HIS A 105 -1.56 -5.64 8.99
N PRO A 106 -2.30 -6.66 9.48
CA PRO A 106 -1.71 -7.77 10.24
C PRO A 106 -0.60 -8.51 9.50
N ASP A 107 -0.74 -8.71 8.18
CA ASP A 107 0.28 -9.40 7.39
C ASP A 107 1.53 -8.53 7.18
N VAL A 108 1.39 -7.20 7.13
CA VAL A 108 2.54 -6.29 7.12
C VAL A 108 3.30 -6.41 8.44
N ILE A 109 2.59 -6.43 9.60
CA ILE A 109 3.22 -6.64 10.91
C ILE A 109 3.95 -7.98 10.96
N ASN A 110 3.32 -9.06 10.47
CA ASN A 110 3.90 -10.40 10.46
C ASN A 110 5.12 -10.51 9.53
N THR A 111 5.06 -9.85 8.36
CA THR A 111 6.19 -9.82 7.42
C THR A 111 7.37 -9.06 8.03
N VAL A 112 7.15 -7.87 8.60
CA VAL A 112 8.22 -7.12 9.28
C VAL A 112 8.79 -7.94 10.44
N ARG A 113 7.96 -8.65 11.21
CA ARG A 113 8.39 -9.56 12.29
C ARG A 113 9.32 -10.65 11.77
N THR A 114 8.97 -11.27 10.64
CA THR A 114 9.78 -12.32 10.01
C THR A 114 11.15 -11.79 9.58
N TYR A 115 11.21 -10.60 8.99
CA TYR A 115 12.47 -9.98 8.59
C TYR A 115 13.33 -9.59 9.81
N CYS A 116 12.74 -9.03 10.85
CA CYS A 116 13.44 -8.72 12.10
C CYS A 116 14.00 -9.99 12.75
N TYR A 117 13.21 -11.07 12.81
CA TYR A 117 13.67 -12.36 13.31
C TYR A 117 14.88 -12.87 12.53
N GLY A 118 14.83 -12.84 11.19
CA GLY A 118 15.93 -13.29 10.32
C GLY A 118 17.23 -12.51 10.47
N THR A 119 17.16 -11.26 10.91
CA THR A 119 18.33 -10.39 11.11
C THR A 119 18.75 -10.25 12.59
N GLY A 120 18.00 -10.84 13.51
CA GLY A 120 18.20 -10.69 14.96
C GLY A 120 17.90 -9.28 15.46
N ASP A 121 17.01 -8.55 14.78
CA ASP A 121 16.48 -7.27 15.19
C ASP A 121 15.18 -7.46 15.99
N GLU A 122 14.80 -6.48 16.78
CA GLU A 122 13.57 -6.53 17.58
C GLU A 122 12.44 -5.75 16.92
N LEU A 123 11.24 -6.33 16.88
CA LEU A 123 10.01 -5.66 16.53
C LEU A 123 9.13 -5.47 17.77
N ARG A 124 8.75 -4.23 18.07
CA ARG A 124 7.70 -3.92 19.07
C ARG A 124 6.51 -3.31 18.35
N VAL A 125 5.31 -3.78 18.74
CA VAL A 125 4.05 -3.25 18.21
C VAL A 125 3.56 -2.15 19.14
N ILE A 126 3.26 -0.98 18.56
CA ILE A 126 2.65 0.13 19.29
C ILE A 126 1.17 -0.20 19.47
N PRO A 127 0.62 -0.21 20.69
CA PRO A 127 -0.81 -0.44 20.90
C PRO A 127 -1.66 0.52 20.05
N ALA A 128 -2.80 0.03 19.58
CA ALA A 128 -3.84 0.87 18.99
C ALA A 128 -4.84 1.30 20.07
N LYS A 129 -5.31 2.55 19.96
CA LYS A 129 -6.37 3.12 20.79
C LYS A 129 -7.43 3.70 19.88
N ASP A 130 -8.67 3.31 20.06
CA ASP A 130 -9.80 3.75 19.20
C ASP A 130 -9.54 3.58 17.70
N GLY A 131 -8.88 2.46 17.32
CA GLY A 131 -8.56 2.11 15.95
C GLY A 131 -7.40 2.87 15.34
N LYS A 132 -6.67 3.68 16.09
CA LYS A 132 -5.50 4.46 15.66
C LYS A 132 -4.27 4.16 16.51
N THR A 133 -3.12 4.54 16.01
CA THR A 133 -1.85 4.46 16.76
C THR A 133 -1.95 5.29 18.04
N ASP A 134 -1.69 4.67 19.22
CA ASP A 134 -1.66 5.39 20.49
C ASP A 134 -0.40 6.26 20.60
N PRO A 135 -0.52 7.60 20.62
CA PRO A 135 0.64 8.49 20.68
C PRO A 135 1.36 8.44 22.03
N ASP A 136 0.66 8.11 23.12
CA ASP A 136 1.28 8.03 24.44
C ASP A 136 2.07 6.73 24.60
N ALA A 137 1.55 5.61 24.08
CA ALA A 137 2.29 4.37 23.97
C ALA A 137 3.52 4.51 23.06
N LEU A 138 3.39 5.24 21.94
CA LEU A 138 4.52 5.56 21.07
C LEU A 138 5.62 6.31 21.81
N ARG A 139 5.29 7.39 22.54
CA ARG A 139 6.26 8.14 23.37
C ARG A 139 6.95 7.26 24.40
N ALA A 140 6.18 6.40 25.08
CA ALA A 140 6.72 5.48 26.07
C ALA A 140 7.73 4.48 25.47
N LEU A 141 7.42 3.92 24.30
CA LEU A 141 8.30 2.98 23.61
C LEU A 141 9.57 3.67 23.08
N LEU A 142 9.47 4.92 22.60
CA LEU A 142 10.61 5.71 22.11
C LEU A 142 11.55 6.16 23.23
N ALA A 143 11.08 6.26 24.46
CA ALA A 143 11.89 6.72 25.61
C ALA A 143 13.08 5.80 25.93
N ALA A 144 13.06 4.54 25.46
CA ALA A 144 14.19 3.61 25.61
C ALA A 144 15.44 4.02 24.80
N GLY A 145 15.29 4.84 23.76
CA GLY A 145 16.41 5.35 22.94
C GLY A 145 17.05 4.33 22.00
N ASP A 146 16.50 3.13 21.88
CA ASP A 146 17.01 2.00 21.08
C ASP A 146 16.29 1.83 19.74
N VAL A 147 15.28 2.68 19.47
CA VAL A 147 14.44 2.61 18.27
C VAL A 147 15.13 3.24 17.08
N SER A 148 15.24 2.49 15.98
CA SER A 148 15.81 2.94 14.72
C SER A 148 14.78 3.56 13.77
N GLY A 149 13.58 2.99 13.73
CA GLY A 149 12.51 3.43 12.85
C GLY A 149 11.13 3.05 13.35
N VAL A 150 10.13 3.81 12.93
CA VAL A 150 8.72 3.62 13.26
C VAL A 150 7.91 3.57 11.97
N CYS A 151 7.10 2.51 11.81
CA CYS A 151 6.22 2.33 10.67
C CYS A 151 4.77 2.61 11.06
N ILE A 152 4.15 3.58 10.40
CA ILE A 152 2.73 3.94 10.52
C ILE A 152 2.08 3.67 9.17
N GLN A 153 0.82 3.25 9.15
CA GLN A 153 0.05 3.04 7.92
C GLN A 153 -1.05 4.10 7.79
N GLN A 154 -1.18 4.69 6.61
CA GLN A 154 -2.13 5.76 6.29
C GLN A 154 -2.80 5.55 4.92
N PRO A 155 -4.13 5.36 4.80
CA PRO A 155 -5.03 5.00 5.92
C PRO A 155 -4.60 3.69 6.59
N ASN A 156 -4.96 3.49 7.85
CA ASN A 156 -4.58 2.27 8.56
C ASN A 156 -5.48 1.07 8.17
N PHE A 157 -5.25 -0.11 8.76
CA PHE A 157 -5.98 -1.34 8.42
C PHE A 157 -7.50 -1.22 8.63
N PHE A 158 -7.92 -0.43 9.62
CA PHE A 158 -9.33 -0.20 9.91
C PHE A 158 -9.95 0.92 9.04
N GLY A 159 -9.20 1.43 8.08
CA GLY A 159 -9.58 2.54 7.21
C GLY A 159 -9.44 3.93 7.82
N GLN A 160 -9.09 4.03 9.12
CA GLN A 160 -8.99 5.29 9.83
C GLN A 160 -7.81 6.15 9.33
N LEU A 161 -8.02 7.47 9.34
CA LEU A 161 -6.95 8.44 9.05
C LEU A 161 -6.18 8.73 10.34
N GLU A 162 -4.89 8.42 10.34
CA GLU A 162 -3.97 8.74 11.44
C GLU A 162 -3.63 10.24 11.48
N ASP A 163 -3.22 10.75 12.61
CA ASP A 163 -2.55 12.07 12.69
C ASP A 163 -1.06 11.91 12.32
N ALA A 164 -0.83 11.67 11.02
CA ALA A 164 0.47 11.28 10.52
C ALA A 164 1.57 12.34 10.75
N GLU A 165 1.22 13.63 10.74
CA GLU A 165 2.16 14.73 11.01
C GLU A 165 2.56 14.75 12.49
N ALA A 166 1.60 14.72 13.40
CA ALA A 166 1.88 14.73 14.84
C ALA A 166 2.66 13.48 15.28
N LEU A 167 2.36 12.30 14.68
CA LEU A 167 3.15 11.09 14.93
C LEU A 167 4.58 11.25 14.40
N GLY A 168 4.76 11.87 13.23
CA GLY A 168 6.08 12.17 12.67
C GLY A 168 6.93 13.08 13.58
N GLU A 169 6.33 14.12 14.16
CA GLU A 169 7.00 14.98 15.13
C GLU A 169 7.48 14.22 16.37
N ILE A 170 6.64 13.33 16.92
CA ILE A 170 7.00 12.48 18.07
C ILE A 170 8.18 11.56 17.71
N ILE A 171 8.14 10.96 16.54
CA ILE A 171 9.18 10.04 16.06
C ILE A 171 10.52 10.77 15.91
N HIS A 172 10.51 11.91 15.24
CA HIS A 172 11.72 12.68 14.99
C HIS A 172 12.31 13.29 16.27
N ALA A 173 11.47 13.70 17.23
CA ALA A 173 11.93 14.20 18.53
C ALA A 173 12.77 13.14 19.28
N ALA A 174 12.50 11.85 19.07
CA ALA A 174 13.28 10.75 19.63
C ALA A 174 14.48 10.34 18.73
N GLY A 175 14.69 10.99 17.60
CA GLY A 175 15.76 10.70 16.64
C GLY A 175 15.59 9.40 15.87
N ALA A 176 14.39 8.80 15.84
CA ALA A 176 14.05 7.67 15.02
C ALA A 176 13.65 8.10 13.59
N LEU A 177 13.72 7.20 12.61
CA LEU A 177 13.26 7.46 11.25
C LEU A 177 11.77 7.14 11.13
N TYR A 178 11.07 7.94 10.34
CA TYR A 178 9.65 7.79 10.09
C TYR A 178 9.38 7.09 8.75
N ILE A 179 8.74 5.92 8.81
CA ILE A 179 8.26 5.16 7.65
C ILE A 179 6.75 5.33 7.57
N LEU A 180 6.24 5.89 6.47
CA LEU A 180 4.81 5.98 6.20
C LEU A 180 4.43 4.98 5.11
N SER A 181 3.65 3.96 5.50
CA SER A 181 3.03 3.02 4.57
C SER A 181 1.70 3.61 4.11
N CYS A 182 1.54 3.87 2.82
CA CYS A 182 0.39 4.62 2.31
C CYS A 182 -0.33 3.90 1.17
N ASN A 183 -1.65 4.15 1.08
CA ASN A 183 -2.45 3.74 -0.06
C ASN A 183 -2.26 4.76 -1.21
N PRO A 184 -1.81 4.35 -2.40
CA PRO A 184 -1.46 5.28 -3.47
C PRO A 184 -2.68 6.04 -4.05
N ILE A 185 -3.89 5.47 -4.01
CA ILE A 185 -5.11 6.17 -4.45
C ILE A 185 -5.49 7.26 -3.44
N ALA A 186 -5.34 6.99 -2.14
CA ALA A 186 -5.65 7.96 -1.10
C ALA A 186 -4.77 9.23 -1.21
N LEU A 187 -3.55 9.11 -1.73
CA LEU A 187 -2.66 10.25 -1.98
C LEU A 187 -3.19 11.25 -3.02
N GLY A 188 -4.21 10.87 -3.79
CA GLY A 188 -4.94 11.82 -4.66
C GLY A 188 -5.68 12.92 -3.90
N ILE A 189 -5.96 12.75 -2.60
CA ILE A 189 -6.69 13.72 -1.74
C ILE A 189 -6.08 13.92 -0.35
N LEU A 190 -5.17 13.05 0.09
CA LEU A 190 -4.48 13.19 1.37
C LEU A 190 -3.11 13.86 1.19
N LYS A 191 -2.56 14.38 2.28
CA LYS A 191 -1.18 14.87 2.30
C LYS A 191 -0.21 13.75 1.91
N THR A 192 0.80 14.10 1.15
CA THR A 192 1.88 13.19 0.76
C THR A 192 2.69 12.74 1.99
N PRO A 193 3.34 11.57 1.93
CA PRO A 193 4.28 11.15 2.97
C PRO A 193 5.33 12.21 3.32
N LYS A 194 5.83 12.94 2.34
CA LYS A 194 6.80 14.02 2.54
C LYS A 194 6.22 15.17 3.34
N GLU A 195 4.99 15.60 3.03
CA GLU A 195 4.28 16.65 3.79
C GLU A 195 4.00 16.22 5.22
N CYS A 196 3.77 14.91 5.44
CA CYS A 196 3.64 14.33 6.79
C CYS A 196 4.98 14.14 7.51
N GLY A 197 6.10 14.56 6.91
CA GLY A 197 7.42 14.46 7.51
C GLY A 197 8.09 13.10 7.41
N ALA A 198 7.57 12.16 6.62
CA ALA A 198 8.17 10.83 6.50
C ALA A 198 9.58 10.89 5.85
N ASP A 199 10.49 10.06 6.35
CA ASP A 199 11.82 9.84 5.77
C ASP A 199 11.75 8.83 4.62
N ILE A 200 10.84 7.84 4.75
CA ILE A 200 10.65 6.74 3.81
C ILE A 200 9.15 6.54 3.59
N ALA A 201 8.73 6.52 2.34
CA ALA A 201 7.38 6.15 1.91
C ALA A 201 7.40 4.75 1.31
N VAL A 202 6.44 3.91 1.71
CA VAL A 202 6.23 2.56 1.17
C VAL A 202 4.75 2.31 0.96
N GLY A 203 4.41 1.30 0.19
CA GLY A 203 3.03 0.89 0.05
C GLY A 203 2.82 -0.20 -0.98
N GLU A 204 1.57 -0.64 -1.06
CA GLU A 204 1.10 -1.58 -2.07
C GLU A 204 0.57 -0.82 -3.28
N GLY A 205 1.20 -1.06 -4.43
CA GLY A 205 0.85 -0.40 -5.69
C GLY A 205 -0.20 -1.14 -6.53
N GLN A 206 -0.76 -2.26 -6.06
CA GLN A 206 -1.81 -2.99 -6.77
C GLN A 206 -2.95 -2.08 -7.27
N PRO A 207 -3.43 -1.08 -6.50
CA PRO A 207 -4.48 -0.18 -6.95
C PRO A 207 -4.14 0.64 -8.20
N LEU A 208 -2.86 0.76 -8.54
CA LEU A 208 -2.38 1.50 -9.71
C LEU A 208 -2.48 0.64 -11.00
N GLY A 209 -3.68 0.17 -11.31
CA GLY A 209 -3.98 -0.48 -12.59
C GLY A 209 -3.85 -2.00 -12.64
N MET A 210 -3.60 -2.67 -11.51
CA MET A 210 -3.60 -4.13 -11.44
C MET A 210 -4.95 -4.67 -10.94
N PRO A 211 -5.50 -5.72 -11.58
CA PRO A 211 -6.72 -6.36 -11.10
C PRO A 211 -6.47 -7.14 -9.80
N LEU A 212 -7.53 -7.54 -9.12
CA LEU A 212 -7.44 -8.52 -8.04
C LEU A 212 -7.01 -9.87 -8.64
N GLY A 213 -5.82 -10.33 -8.29
CA GLY A 213 -5.15 -11.47 -8.91
C GLY A 213 -4.81 -12.59 -7.92
N TRP A 214 -5.69 -12.91 -6.97
CA TRP A 214 -5.49 -14.04 -6.04
C TRP A 214 -4.19 -13.95 -5.22
N GLY A 215 -3.78 -12.74 -4.87
CA GLY A 215 -2.56 -12.48 -4.11
C GLY A 215 -1.34 -12.15 -4.97
N GLY A 216 -1.50 -11.91 -6.25
CA GLY A 216 -0.40 -11.42 -7.07
C GLY A 216 -0.40 -11.87 -8.54
N PRO A 217 0.60 -11.38 -9.31
CA PRO A 217 1.65 -10.46 -8.86
C PRO A 217 1.07 -9.09 -8.50
N TYR A 218 1.59 -8.49 -7.41
CA TYR A 218 1.29 -7.14 -6.99
C TYR A 218 2.53 -6.25 -7.11
N LEU A 219 2.59 -5.10 -6.43
CA LEU A 219 3.65 -4.12 -6.64
C LEU A 219 3.98 -3.39 -5.36
N GLY A 220 5.10 -3.69 -4.73
CA GLY A 220 5.61 -2.85 -3.67
C GLY A 220 6.30 -1.61 -4.22
N PHE A 221 5.97 -0.42 -3.73
CA PHE A 221 6.73 0.79 -4.03
C PHE A 221 7.50 1.26 -2.79
N MET A 222 8.65 1.86 -3.05
CA MET A 222 9.51 2.46 -2.02
C MET A 222 10.12 3.75 -2.54
N ALA A 223 9.97 4.81 -1.77
CA ALA A 223 10.64 6.08 -2.02
C ALA A 223 11.19 6.66 -0.72
N ALA A 224 12.19 7.50 -0.81
CA ALA A 224 12.85 8.07 0.35
C ALA A 224 13.37 9.49 0.08
N THR A 225 13.69 10.20 1.15
CA THR A 225 14.45 11.46 1.04
C THR A 225 15.86 11.18 0.53
N SER A 226 16.46 12.14 -0.16
CA SER A 226 17.81 12.05 -0.75
C SER A 226 18.88 11.59 0.25
N LYS A 227 18.72 11.95 1.52
CA LYS A 227 19.58 11.52 2.62
C LYS A 227 19.66 10.00 2.76
N HIS A 228 18.59 9.28 2.44
CA HIS A 228 18.49 7.83 2.58
C HIS A 228 18.66 7.06 1.26
N MET A 229 18.87 7.74 0.13
CA MET A 229 19.01 7.15 -1.21
C MET A 229 20.00 5.97 -1.25
N ARG A 230 21.16 6.10 -0.57
CA ARG A 230 22.18 5.05 -0.56
C ARG A 230 21.82 3.80 0.27
N LYS A 231 20.73 3.86 1.02
CA LYS A 231 20.20 2.71 1.76
C LYS A 231 18.99 2.06 1.09
N LEU A 232 18.39 2.74 0.10
CA LEU A 232 17.20 2.28 -0.60
C LEU A 232 17.51 0.97 -1.35
N PRO A 233 16.84 -0.15 -1.06
CA PRO A 233 17.12 -1.44 -1.68
C PRO A 233 16.59 -1.51 -3.12
N GLY A 234 16.96 -2.57 -3.84
CA GLY A 234 16.51 -2.82 -5.20
C GLY A 234 17.20 -1.91 -6.22
N ARG A 235 16.81 -2.01 -7.46
CA ARG A 235 17.41 -1.27 -8.58
C ARG A 235 16.97 0.18 -8.59
N ILE A 236 17.85 1.05 -9.07
CA ILE A 236 17.55 2.45 -9.34
C ILE A 236 18.09 2.76 -10.74
N VAL A 237 17.23 3.25 -11.60
CA VAL A 237 17.59 3.75 -12.92
C VAL A 237 17.88 5.24 -12.81
N GLY A 238 18.99 5.66 -13.41
CA GLY A 238 19.38 7.06 -13.54
C GLY A 238 19.41 7.49 -15.00
N GLN A 239 19.16 8.76 -15.25
CA GLN A 239 19.33 9.39 -16.55
C GLN A 239 20.76 9.91 -16.68
N THR A 240 21.38 9.73 -17.84
CA THR A 240 22.71 10.22 -18.18
C THR A 240 22.76 10.60 -19.67
N VAL A 241 23.96 10.83 -20.20
CA VAL A 241 24.21 10.98 -21.63
C VAL A 241 25.23 9.94 -22.08
N ASP A 242 25.11 9.52 -23.32
CA ASP A 242 26.06 8.60 -23.98
C ASP A 242 27.30 9.32 -24.48
N SER A 243 28.17 8.59 -25.20
CA SER A 243 29.41 9.14 -25.80
C SER A 243 29.17 10.18 -26.90
N HIS A 244 27.94 10.28 -27.42
CA HIS A 244 27.53 11.27 -28.43
C HIS A 244 26.79 12.45 -27.80
N GLY A 245 26.59 12.46 -26.50
CA GLY A 245 25.81 13.49 -25.78
C GLY A 245 24.29 13.29 -25.81
N GLU A 246 23.83 12.14 -26.31
CA GLU A 246 22.42 11.80 -26.37
C GLU A 246 21.91 11.27 -25.02
N ARG A 247 20.68 11.63 -24.66
CA ARG A 247 20.04 11.18 -23.40
C ARG A 247 19.89 9.67 -23.38
N CYS A 248 20.36 9.05 -22.31
CA CYS A 248 20.22 7.62 -22.08
C CYS A 248 19.97 7.27 -20.61
N PHE A 249 19.66 6.00 -20.33
CA PHE A 249 19.30 5.51 -19.03
C PHE A 249 20.21 4.33 -18.64
N VAL A 250 20.60 4.28 -17.37
CA VAL A 250 21.50 3.25 -16.85
C VAL A 250 21.09 2.83 -15.44
N LEU A 251 21.43 1.61 -15.03
CA LEU A 251 21.36 1.22 -13.63
C LEU A 251 22.40 1.99 -12.82
N SER A 252 21.97 2.63 -11.75
CA SER A 252 22.82 3.44 -10.88
C SER A 252 22.93 2.87 -9.47
N LEU A 253 23.96 3.29 -8.70
CA LEU A 253 24.17 2.90 -7.30
C LEU A 253 24.20 1.38 -7.06
N GLN A 254 24.64 0.58 -8.01
CA GLN A 254 24.58 -0.89 -7.95
C GLN A 254 25.43 -1.49 -6.81
N ALA A 255 26.48 -0.80 -6.33
CA ALA A 255 27.37 -1.28 -5.29
C ALA A 255 26.68 -1.63 -3.95
N ARG A 256 25.43 -1.17 -3.72
CA ARG A 256 24.62 -1.48 -2.54
C ARG A 256 23.73 -2.72 -2.71
N GLU A 257 23.58 -3.22 -3.94
CA GLU A 257 22.69 -4.32 -4.27
C GLU A 257 23.21 -5.68 -3.79
N GLN A 258 22.30 -6.62 -3.58
CA GLN A 258 22.55 -7.93 -3.00
C GLN A 258 23.56 -8.77 -3.80
N HIS A 259 23.55 -8.72 -5.13
CA HIS A 259 24.47 -9.47 -5.99
C HIS A 259 25.94 -8.99 -5.87
N ILE A 260 26.16 -7.76 -5.39
CA ILE A 260 27.50 -7.21 -5.12
C ILE A 260 27.86 -7.33 -3.63
N ARG A 261 26.97 -6.89 -2.75
CA ARG A 261 27.21 -6.85 -1.29
C ARG A 261 27.10 -8.22 -0.63
N ARG A 262 26.38 -9.17 -1.25
CA ARG A 262 26.13 -10.53 -0.75
C ARG A 262 25.55 -10.50 0.68
N GLU A 263 26.17 -11.20 1.64
CA GLU A 263 25.73 -11.25 3.04
C GLU A 263 25.76 -9.90 3.77
N LYS A 264 26.41 -8.90 3.21
CA LYS A 264 26.47 -7.54 3.76
C LYS A 264 25.38 -6.61 3.21
N ALA A 265 24.54 -7.11 2.30
CA ALA A 265 23.43 -6.32 1.78
C ALA A 265 22.37 -6.08 2.86
N SER A 266 21.74 -4.92 2.82
CA SER A 266 20.66 -4.57 3.75
C SER A 266 19.32 -5.22 3.38
N SER A 267 19.20 -5.79 2.19
CA SER A 267 17.98 -6.41 1.67
C SER A 267 18.32 -7.62 0.80
N ASN A 268 17.38 -8.56 0.72
CA ASN A 268 17.44 -9.74 -0.14
C ASN A 268 16.81 -9.50 -1.54
N ILE A 269 16.39 -8.29 -1.85
CA ILE A 269 15.78 -7.95 -3.14
C ILE A 269 16.82 -8.11 -4.25
N CYS A 270 16.51 -8.97 -5.22
CA CYS A 270 17.31 -9.22 -6.41
C CYS A 270 16.66 -8.64 -7.66
N SER A 271 15.46 -9.14 -7.99
CA SER A 271 14.62 -8.63 -9.07
C SER A 271 13.50 -7.76 -8.49
N ASN A 272 12.76 -7.10 -9.35
CA ASN A 272 11.61 -6.28 -9.01
C ASN A 272 10.41 -6.67 -9.88
N GLU A 273 9.24 -6.11 -9.61
CA GLU A 273 8.01 -6.33 -10.36
C GLU A 273 7.94 -5.36 -11.56
N ALA A 274 8.84 -5.52 -12.55
CA ALA A 274 9.02 -4.55 -13.63
C ALA A 274 7.77 -4.37 -14.50
N LEU A 275 7.04 -5.44 -14.82
CA LEU A 275 5.81 -5.37 -15.60
C LEU A 275 4.68 -4.70 -14.81
N CYS A 276 4.59 -4.95 -13.51
CA CYS A 276 3.64 -4.29 -12.62
C CYS A 276 3.99 -2.80 -12.45
N ALA A 277 5.28 -2.45 -12.35
CA ALA A 277 5.73 -1.06 -12.32
C ALA A 277 5.40 -0.31 -13.62
N LEU A 278 5.60 -0.95 -14.78
CA LEU A 278 5.16 -0.41 -16.06
C LEU A 278 3.63 -0.20 -16.09
N THR A 279 2.87 -1.19 -15.62
CA THR A 279 1.41 -1.10 -15.53
C THR A 279 0.97 0.09 -14.68
N ALA A 280 1.62 0.29 -13.51
CA ALA A 280 1.37 1.43 -12.65
C ALA A 280 1.74 2.77 -13.32
N GLY A 281 2.86 2.83 -14.04
CA GLY A 281 3.26 4.02 -14.81
C GLY A 281 2.24 4.37 -15.90
N VAL A 282 1.75 3.36 -16.64
CA VAL A 282 0.68 3.56 -17.65
C VAL A 282 -0.63 4.01 -16.99
N TYR A 283 -0.99 3.43 -15.85
CA TYR A 283 -2.18 3.82 -15.10
C TYR A 283 -2.10 5.28 -14.64
N LEU A 284 -1.01 5.67 -13.99
CA LEU A 284 -0.79 7.05 -13.53
C LEU A 284 -0.80 8.05 -14.68
N SER A 285 -0.20 7.70 -15.82
CA SER A 285 -0.23 8.53 -17.04
C SER A 285 -1.64 8.67 -17.62
N ALA A 286 -2.43 7.59 -17.62
CA ALA A 286 -3.79 7.58 -18.17
C ALA A 286 -4.78 8.31 -17.27
N MET A 287 -4.67 8.17 -15.95
CA MET A 287 -5.52 8.83 -14.98
C MET A 287 -5.14 10.30 -14.77
N GLY A 288 -3.86 10.59 -14.76
CA GLY A 288 -3.35 11.90 -14.36
C GLY A 288 -3.72 12.27 -12.92
N PRO A 289 -3.30 13.44 -12.43
CA PRO A 289 -3.59 13.88 -11.07
C PRO A 289 -5.09 14.05 -10.82
N GLU A 290 -5.84 14.55 -11.79
CA GLU A 290 -7.28 14.77 -11.66
C GLU A 290 -8.05 13.45 -11.59
N GLY A 291 -7.73 12.47 -12.45
CA GLY A 291 -8.36 11.15 -12.43
C GLY A 291 -8.07 10.38 -11.16
N LEU A 292 -6.83 10.46 -10.64
CA LEU A 292 -6.47 9.85 -9.37
C LEU A 292 -7.24 10.48 -8.19
N ALA A 293 -7.29 11.81 -8.14
CA ALA A 293 -8.05 12.53 -7.12
C ALA A 293 -9.55 12.24 -7.19
N GLU A 294 -10.11 12.08 -8.41
CA GLU A 294 -11.52 11.73 -8.58
C GLU A 294 -11.79 10.28 -8.11
N ALA A 295 -10.95 9.32 -8.46
CA ALA A 295 -11.06 7.95 -7.96
C ALA A 295 -11.04 7.91 -6.41
N ALA A 296 -10.15 8.68 -5.79
CA ALA A 296 -10.08 8.81 -4.35
C ALA A 296 -11.35 9.44 -3.73
N ARG A 297 -11.82 10.56 -4.28
CA ARG A 297 -13.05 11.24 -3.79
C ARG A 297 -14.29 10.36 -3.91
N GLN A 298 -14.46 9.68 -5.04
CA GLN A 298 -15.59 8.78 -5.27
C GLN A 298 -15.55 7.58 -4.32
N SER A 299 -14.36 6.98 -4.11
CA SER A 299 -14.19 5.87 -3.18
C SER A 299 -14.57 6.30 -1.76
N MET A 300 -14.03 7.42 -1.29
CA MET A 300 -14.36 7.97 0.03
C MET A 300 -15.86 8.27 0.16
N ALA A 301 -16.47 8.94 -0.83
CA ALA A 301 -17.88 9.30 -0.80
C ALA A 301 -18.80 8.05 -0.73
N LYS A 302 -18.50 7.00 -1.49
CA LYS A 302 -19.26 5.75 -1.50
C LYS A 302 -19.13 4.95 -0.21
N ALA A 303 -17.93 4.88 0.36
CA ALA A 303 -17.71 4.25 1.66
C ALA A 303 -18.47 4.98 2.78
N HIS A 304 -18.42 6.31 2.79
CA HIS A 304 -19.18 7.13 3.74
C HIS A 304 -20.70 7.02 3.53
N TYR A 305 -21.17 6.86 2.29
CA TYR A 305 -22.57 6.58 2.00
C TYR A 305 -23.01 5.23 2.60
N LEU A 306 -22.24 4.17 2.34
CA LEU A 306 -22.50 2.83 2.88
C LEU A 306 -22.47 2.84 4.42
N ALA A 307 -21.46 3.47 5.02
CA ALA A 307 -21.31 3.58 6.47
C ALA A 307 -22.51 4.22 7.15
N ARG A 308 -22.99 5.35 6.59
CA ARG A 308 -24.21 6.03 7.10
C ARG A 308 -25.44 5.16 6.96
N GLY A 309 -25.59 4.47 5.82
CA GLY A 309 -26.74 3.60 5.57
C GLY A 309 -26.77 2.39 6.52
N LEU A 310 -25.63 1.78 6.78
CA LEU A 310 -25.51 0.67 7.73
C LEU A 310 -25.72 1.13 9.18
N ALA A 311 -25.13 2.24 9.60
CA ALA A 311 -25.28 2.79 10.95
C ALA A 311 -26.71 3.28 11.27
N ALA A 312 -27.55 3.47 10.26
CA ALA A 312 -28.96 3.78 10.44
C ALA A 312 -29.83 2.55 10.77
N ILE A 313 -29.27 1.33 10.70
CA ILE A 313 -29.96 0.09 11.03
C ILE A 313 -29.81 -0.17 12.53
N GLU A 314 -30.93 -0.50 13.20
CA GLU A 314 -30.91 -0.85 14.62
C GLU A 314 -29.99 -2.05 14.88
N GLY A 315 -29.11 -1.94 15.89
CA GLY A 315 -28.12 -2.96 16.24
C GLY A 315 -26.82 -2.90 15.44
N VAL A 316 -26.65 -1.93 14.52
CA VAL A 316 -25.40 -1.69 13.79
C VAL A 316 -24.76 -0.40 14.28
N THR A 317 -23.48 -0.46 14.65
CA THR A 317 -22.70 0.74 15.03
C THR A 317 -21.39 0.81 14.29
N LEU A 318 -20.90 2.01 14.03
CA LEU A 318 -19.52 2.17 13.59
C LEU A 318 -18.60 1.89 14.77
N ARG A 319 -17.65 0.96 14.62
CA ARG A 319 -16.70 0.60 15.70
C ARG A 319 -15.84 1.78 16.10
N TYR A 320 -15.46 2.61 15.14
CA TYR A 320 -14.57 3.76 15.34
C TYR A 320 -15.26 5.03 14.89
N SER A 321 -15.10 6.12 15.63
CA SER A 321 -15.72 7.42 15.38
C SER A 321 -14.82 8.37 14.56
N GLY A 322 -13.58 7.97 14.25
CA GLY A 322 -12.63 8.79 13.51
C GLY A 322 -12.98 8.93 12.02
N GLU A 323 -12.35 9.90 11.36
CA GLU A 323 -12.40 10.01 9.92
C GLU A 323 -11.73 8.80 9.25
N PHE A 324 -12.30 8.35 8.12
CA PHE A 324 -11.81 7.21 7.37
C PHE A 324 -11.86 7.47 5.86
N PHE A 325 -11.06 6.72 5.11
CA PHE A 325 -10.99 6.87 3.66
C PHE A 325 -12.08 6.03 2.95
N HIS A 326 -11.77 4.81 2.55
CA HIS A 326 -12.68 3.95 1.76
C HIS A 326 -12.95 2.61 2.43
N GLU A 327 -12.43 2.41 3.63
CA GLU A 327 -12.70 1.28 4.51
C GLU A 327 -13.19 1.77 5.88
N PHE A 328 -14.06 0.98 6.50
CA PHE A 328 -14.59 1.25 7.84
C PHE A 328 -15.09 -0.04 8.48
N VAL A 329 -15.16 -0.06 9.81
CA VAL A 329 -15.60 -1.22 10.57
C VAL A 329 -16.96 -0.95 11.20
N THR A 330 -17.89 -1.92 11.05
CA THR A 330 -19.12 -1.94 11.82
C THR A 330 -19.13 -3.08 12.81
N ASP A 331 -19.64 -2.85 14.01
CA ASP A 331 -20.08 -3.88 14.93
C ASP A 331 -21.54 -4.19 14.63
N LEU A 332 -21.87 -5.47 14.53
CA LEU A 332 -23.21 -5.93 14.20
C LEU A 332 -23.41 -7.40 14.64
N PRO A 333 -24.64 -7.79 15.02
CA PRO A 333 -24.98 -9.18 15.26
C PRO A 333 -25.17 -9.95 13.95
N LYS A 334 -25.24 -11.28 14.03
CA LYS A 334 -25.51 -12.18 12.88
C LYS A 334 -24.56 -12.00 11.69
N GLN A 335 -23.28 -11.73 11.97
CA GLN A 335 -22.27 -11.45 10.97
C GLN A 335 -22.22 -12.51 9.85
N ASP A 336 -22.21 -13.79 10.21
CA ASP A 336 -22.10 -14.89 9.24
C ASP A 336 -23.36 -15.02 8.38
N GLU A 337 -24.54 -14.80 8.96
CA GLU A 337 -25.81 -14.80 8.24
C GLU A 337 -25.87 -13.63 7.23
N ILE A 338 -25.38 -12.46 7.60
CA ILE A 338 -25.28 -11.29 6.72
C ILE A 338 -24.34 -11.58 5.55
N LEU A 339 -23.14 -12.08 5.81
CA LEU A 339 -22.18 -12.40 4.77
C LEU A 339 -22.71 -13.49 3.82
N ALA A 340 -23.38 -14.51 4.33
CA ALA A 340 -24.03 -15.55 3.52
C ALA A 340 -25.17 -14.99 2.66
N ALA A 341 -26.00 -14.09 3.19
CA ALA A 341 -27.07 -13.44 2.43
C ALA A 341 -26.55 -12.53 1.32
N LEU A 342 -25.47 -11.78 1.58
CA LEU A 342 -24.77 -10.97 0.57
C LEU A 342 -24.18 -11.86 -0.52
N GLU A 343 -23.56 -12.96 -0.14
CA GLU A 343 -23.01 -13.92 -1.07
C GLU A 343 -24.06 -14.51 -2.01
N GLN A 344 -25.26 -14.88 -1.49
CA GLN A 344 -26.39 -15.33 -2.31
C GLN A 344 -26.88 -14.25 -3.28
N ALA A 345 -26.71 -12.98 -2.93
CA ALA A 345 -27.07 -11.83 -3.76
C ALA A 345 -25.96 -11.41 -4.74
N ASP A 346 -24.91 -12.22 -4.92
CA ASP A 346 -23.75 -11.95 -5.78
C ASP A 346 -22.92 -10.72 -5.33
N ILE A 347 -22.84 -10.52 -4.00
CA ILE A 347 -22.05 -9.47 -3.36
C ILE A 347 -21.02 -10.13 -2.46
N LEU A 348 -19.73 -9.92 -2.72
CA LEU A 348 -18.68 -10.25 -1.78
C LEU A 348 -18.69 -9.21 -0.66
N GLY A 349 -19.26 -9.58 0.50
CA GLY A 349 -19.31 -8.73 1.69
C GLY A 349 -17.92 -8.42 2.23
N GLY A 350 -17.82 -7.49 3.18
CA GLY A 350 -16.58 -7.07 3.80
C GLY A 350 -15.81 -8.22 4.46
N LEU A 351 -14.62 -7.92 4.99
CA LEU A 351 -13.81 -8.89 5.71
C LEU A 351 -14.40 -9.11 7.12
N PRO A 352 -14.70 -10.37 7.53
CA PRO A 352 -15.12 -10.64 8.89
C PRO A 352 -13.98 -10.36 9.88
N LEU A 353 -14.31 -9.61 10.93
CA LEU A 353 -13.47 -9.35 12.09
C LEU A 353 -14.17 -9.91 13.33
N GLU A 354 -13.46 -10.00 14.46
CA GLU A 354 -14.10 -10.35 15.73
C GLU A 354 -15.21 -9.34 16.07
N GLY A 355 -16.45 -9.81 16.10
CA GLY A 355 -17.64 -9.02 16.42
C GLY A 355 -18.06 -7.98 15.38
N GLY A 356 -17.52 -8.00 14.16
CA GLY A 356 -17.86 -7.01 13.15
C GLY A 356 -17.29 -7.26 11.76
N ILE A 357 -17.57 -6.35 10.84
CA ILE A 357 -17.16 -6.45 9.44
C ILE A 357 -16.36 -5.19 9.04
N LEU A 358 -15.19 -5.40 8.44
CA LEU A 358 -14.44 -4.37 7.73
C LEU A 358 -14.97 -4.26 6.30
N TRP A 359 -15.64 -3.18 6.00
CA TRP A 359 -16.21 -2.86 4.69
C TRP A 359 -15.26 -2.02 3.87
N CYS A 360 -15.33 -2.19 2.56
CA CYS A 360 -14.63 -1.36 1.59
C CYS A 360 -15.58 -0.97 0.46
N ALA A 361 -15.53 0.30 0.02
CA ALA A 361 -16.20 0.71 -1.21
C ALA A 361 -15.28 1.59 -2.03
N THR A 362 -15.03 1.16 -3.29
CA THR A 362 -14.27 1.94 -4.26
C THR A 362 -15.20 2.68 -5.22
N GLU A 363 -14.65 3.51 -6.07
CA GLU A 363 -15.40 4.24 -7.12
C GLU A 363 -16.15 3.31 -8.08
N LYS A 364 -15.74 2.04 -8.18
CA LYS A 364 -16.41 1.05 -9.04
C LYS A 364 -17.78 0.59 -8.52
N VAL A 365 -18.01 0.68 -7.22
CA VAL A 365 -19.26 0.17 -6.64
C VAL A 365 -20.42 1.11 -7.01
N PRO A 366 -21.45 0.63 -7.75
CA PRO A 366 -22.58 1.46 -8.09
C PRO A 366 -23.47 1.69 -6.87
N ARG A 367 -24.20 2.82 -6.86
CA ARG A 367 -25.07 3.19 -5.75
C ARG A 367 -26.14 2.13 -5.46
N GLU A 368 -26.70 1.55 -6.50
CA GLU A 368 -27.72 0.51 -6.41
C GLU A 368 -27.22 -0.72 -5.64
N ALA A 369 -25.93 -1.06 -5.80
CA ALA A 369 -25.32 -2.17 -5.06
C ALA A 369 -25.12 -1.81 -3.57
N LEU A 370 -24.80 -0.56 -3.25
CA LEU A 370 -24.73 -0.08 -1.87
C LEU A 370 -26.12 -0.10 -1.22
N ASP A 371 -27.15 0.40 -1.89
CA ASP A 371 -28.53 0.40 -1.41
C ASP A 371 -29.03 -1.03 -1.19
N ARG A 372 -28.73 -1.96 -2.12
CA ARG A 372 -29.04 -3.37 -1.99
C ARG A 372 -28.35 -4.02 -0.80
N THR A 373 -27.07 -3.70 -0.57
CA THR A 373 -26.33 -4.17 0.60
C THR A 373 -26.98 -3.75 1.90
N ILE A 374 -27.33 -2.46 2.02
CA ILE A 374 -28.02 -1.91 3.20
C ILE A 374 -29.36 -2.62 3.43
N ALA A 375 -30.14 -2.85 2.36
CA ALA A 375 -31.41 -3.54 2.45
C ALA A 375 -31.27 -4.99 2.93
N ILE A 376 -30.27 -5.74 2.43
CA ILE A 376 -30.01 -7.14 2.85
C ILE A 376 -29.62 -7.18 4.33
N VAL A 377 -28.71 -6.30 4.77
CA VAL A 377 -28.29 -6.25 6.19
C VAL A 377 -29.50 -5.96 7.08
N LYS A 378 -30.33 -4.99 6.70
CA LYS A 378 -31.56 -4.66 7.43
C LYS A 378 -32.53 -5.84 7.50
N GLU A 379 -32.73 -6.55 6.39
CA GLU A 379 -33.64 -7.72 6.32
C GLU A 379 -33.15 -8.85 7.26
N VAL A 380 -31.84 -9.18 7.23
CA VAL A 380 -31.29 -10.23 8.09
C VAL A 380 -31.42 -9.87 9.56
N LEU A 381 -31.22 -8.62 9.93
CA LEU A 381 -31.32 -8.16 11.32
C LEU A 381 -32.75 -8.03 11.83
N SER A 382 -33.74 -7.89 10.94
CA SER A 382 -35.15 -7.82 11.32
C SER A 382 -35.84 -9.16 11.56
N LYS A 383 -35.17 -10.25 11.18
CA LYS A 383 -35.58 -11.66 11.42
C LYS A 383 -35.00 -12.16 12.75
#